data_65418156a06609a6dd746ca60f71ddb8
#
_entry.id   65418156a06609a6dd746ca60f71ddb8
#
_cell.length_a   1.000
_cell.length_b   1.000
_cell.length_c   1.000
_cell.angle_alpha   90.00
_cell.angle_beta   90.00
_cell.angle_gamma   90.00
#
_symmetry.space_group_name_H-M   'P 1'
#
loop_
_entity.id
_entity.type
_entity.pdbx_description
1 polymer ?
#
loop_
_entity_poly.entity_id
_entity_poly.type
_entity_poly.pdbx_seq_one_letter_code
_entity_poly.pdbx_strand_id
1 'polypeptide(L)'
;MNKNKIAIVLGVMCFILTVAIIVQYKTVKDASKLTGFTSNSELKTEVLKWKEKYEEEYKNLEKAETKLETQRKLATSKDDTSLELQKELKTLNSLTGAIDVKGKGIVLTVADNKNVTNKNVGLLGNISDYLIHDTDLLGLVNELKNAGVEAISINDERIINSTSITCDGNVVLINGNKVSSPFVIKAIGSSETILGALQRPGGTLEALDDCGLVSSIVKQNNITIYKYNGIIE
;
A
#
# COMPACT_ATOMS: atom_id res chain seq x y z
N MET A 1 -18.23 41.60 -58.96
CA MET A 1 -18.73 40.27 -58.55
C MET A 1 -20.19 40.41 -58.10
N ASN A 2 -21.14 39.71 -58.74
CA ASN A 2 -22.57 39.88 -58.48
C ASN A 2 -22.96 39.58 -57.06
N LYS A 3 -23.63 40.49 -56.33
CA LYS A 3 -24.05 40.35 -54.92
C LYS A 3 -24.74 38.98 -54.63
N ASN A 4 -25.53 38.51 -55.61
CA ASN A 4 -26.23 37.23 -55.56
C ASN A 4 -25.26 36.01 -55.57
N LYS A 5 -24.13 36.07 -56.24
CA LYS A 5 -23.12 35.00 -56.27
C LYS A 5 -22.38 34.92 -54.93
N ILE A 6 -22.11 36.07 -54.31
CA ILE A 6 -21.47 36.13 -52.98
C ILE A 6 -22.42 35.56 -51.92
N ALA A 7 -23.71 35.91 -51.95
CA ALA A 7 -24.70 35.37 -51.00
C ALA A 7 -24.87 33.85 -51.13
N ILE A 8 -24.84 33.29 -52.36
CA ILE A 8 -24.92 31.85 -52.57
C ILE A 8 -23.69 31.14 -52.01
N VAL A 9 -22.47 31.68 -52.26
CA VAL A 9 -21.22 31.10 -51.74
C VAL A 9 -21.18 31.12 -50.20
N LEU A 10 -21.64 32.24 -49.62
CA LEU A 10 -21.70 32.36 -48.14
C LEU A 10 -22.69 31.36 -47.55
N GLY A 11 -23.86 31.19 -48.18
CA GLY A 11 -24.87 30.19 -47.74
C GLY A 11 -24.36 28.76 -47.81
N VAL A 12 -23.63 28.41 -48.86
CA VAL A 12 -23.03 27.05 -49.00
C VAL A 12 -21.95 26.85 -47.96
N MET A 13 -21.11 27.83 -47.66
CA MET A 13 -20.10 27.73 -46.61
C MET A 13 -20.73 27.57 -45.22
N CYS A 14 -21.78 28.33 -44.91
CA CYS A 14 -22.51 28.16 -43.63
C CYS A 14 -23.15 26.77 -43.52
N PHE A 15 -23.70 26.22 -44.60
CA PHE A 15 -24.28 24.90 -44.63
C PHE A 15 -23.22 23.81 -44.38
N ILE A 16 -22.05 23.91 -45.01
CA ILE A 16 -20.93 22.97 -44.78
C ILE A 16 -20.46 23.02 -43.33
N LEU A 17 -20.33 24.22 -42.78
CA LEU A 17 -19.93 24.41 -41.37
C LEU A 17 -20.93 23.79 -40.38
N THR A 18 -22.24 23.99 -40.62
CA THR A 18 -23.27 23.39 -39.76
C THR A 18 -23.27 21.87 -39.81
N VAL A 19 -23.09 21.30 -41.03
CA VAL A 19 -22.96 19.84 -41.18
C VAL A 19 -21.71 19.32 -40.49
N ALA A 20 -20.57 20.00 -40.61
CA ALA A 20 -19.33 19.64 -39.95
C ALA A 20 -19.47 19.64 -38.39
N ILE A 21 -20.15 20.65 -37.83
CA ILE A 21 -20.42 20.74 -36.40
C ILE A 21 -21.32 19.59 -35.93
N ILE A 22 -22.36 19.24 -36.71
CA ILE A 22 -23.25 18.11 -36.37
C ILE A 22 -22.50 16.79 -36.39
N VAL A 23 -21.64 16.57 -37.37
CA VAL A 23 -20.80 15.36 -37.47
C VAL A 23 -19.82 15.28 -36.30
N GLN A 24 -19.12 16.38 -35.99
CA GLN A 24 -18.21 16.43 -34.83
C GLN A 24 -18.95 16.18 -33.52
N TYR A 25 -20.12 16.79 -33.32
CA TYR A 25 -20.92 16.55 -32.12
C TYR A 25 -21.34 15.08 -31.96
N LYS A 26 -21.75 14.46 -33.09
CA LYS A 26 -22.10 13.03 -33.09
C LYS A 26 -20.90 12.14 -32.82
N THR A 27 -19.76 12.42 -33.41
CA THR A 27 -18.51 11.68 -33.21
C THR A 27 -18.01 11.82 -31.77
N VAL A 28 -18.05 13.01 -31.16
CA VAL A 28 -17.67 13.23 -29.77
C VAL A 28 -18.64 12.53 -28.82
N LYS A 29 -19.95 12.53 -29.09
CA LYS A 29 -20.95 11.85 -28.29
C LYS A 29 -20.82 10.33 -28.38
N ASP A 30 -20.46 9.77 -29.51
CA ASP A 30 -20.21 8.35 -29.68
C ASP A 30 -18.86 7.95 -29.10
N ALA A 31 -17.83 8.79 -29.21
CA ALA A 31 -16.53 8.59 -28.55
C ALA A 31 -16.65 8.70 -27.02
N SER A 32 -17.45 9.60 -26.47
CA SER A 32 -17.68 9.68 -25.01
C SER A 32 -18.49 8.49 -24.48
N LYS A 33 -19.29 7.83 -25.30
CA LYS A 33 -19.92 6.54 -24.94
C LYS A 33 -18.93 5.38 -24.96
N LEU A 34 -17.90 5.43 -25.81
CA LEU A 34 -16.89 4.36 -25.90
C LEU A 34 -15.76 4.49 -24.88
N THR A 35 -15.48 5.66 -24.34
CA THR A 35 -14.24 5.90 -23.61
C THR A 35 -14.34 6.29 -22.13
N GLY A 36 -15.51 6.44 -21.52
CA GLY A 36 -15.41 7.03 -20.21
C GLY A 36 -16.37 6.63 -19.11
N PHE A 37 -17.63 6.40 -19.38
CA PHE A 37 -18.60 6.29 -18.28
C PHE A 37 -19.11 4.87 -18.02
N THR A 38 -19.17 4.01 -19.01
CA THR A 38 -19.56 2.60 -18.84
C THR A 38 -18.44 1.76 -18.27
N SER A 39 -17.18 2.04 -18.68
CA SER A 39 -16.00 1.32 -18.19
C SER A 39 -15.78 1.47 -16.68
N ASN A 40 -16.02 2.66 -16.11
CA ASN A 40 -15.77 2.90 -14.68
C ASN A 40 -16.82 2.23 -13.77
N SER A 41 -18.07 2.13 -14.19
CA SER A 41 -19.12 1.46 -13.40
C SER A 41 -19.00 -0.07 -13.48
N GLU A 42 -18.67 -0.60 -14.65
CA GLU A 42 -18.42 -2.04 -14.85
C GLU A 42 -17.17 -2.48 -14.09
N LEU A 43 -16.07 -1.74 -14.22
CA LEU A 43 -14.83 -2.01 -13.50
C LEU A 43 -15.04 -1.94 -11.98
N LYS A 44 -15.78 -0.94 -11.49
CA LYS A 44 -16.12 -0.84 -10.07
C LYS A 44 -16.94 -2.04 -9.58
N THR A 45 -17.91 -2.49 -10.37
CA THR A 45 -18.73 -3.67 -10.04
C THR A 45 -17.89 -4.94 -10.05
N GLU A 46 -16.97 -5.08 -10.99
CA GLU A 46 -16.06 -6.21 -11.06
C GLU A 46 -15.09 -6.23 -9.87
N VAL A 47 -14.50 -5.10 -9.51
CA VAL A 47 -13.65 -4.96 -8.31
C VAL A 47 -14.42 -5.33 -7.03
N LEU A 48 -15.68 -4.88 -6.89
CA LEU A 48 -16.50 -5.24 -5.74
C LEU A 48 -16.78 -6.76 -5.68
N LYS A 49 -17.08 -7.37 -6.82
CA LYS A 49 -17.29 -8.82 -6.92
C LYS A 49 -16.03 -9.62 -6.56
N TRP A 50 -14.87 -9.18 -7.04
CA TRP A 50 -13.59 -9.81 -6.67
C TRP A 50 -13.27 -9.62 -5.19
N LYS A 51 -13.60 -8.45 -4.63
CA LYS A 51 -13.43 -8.18 -3.20
C LYS A 51 -14.32 -9.09 -2.35
N GLU A 52 -15.60 -9.25 -2.69
CA GLU A 52 -16.50 -10.17 -1.99
C GLU A 52 -16.00 -11.61 -2.05
N LYS A 53 -15.54 -12.06 -3.23
CA LYS A 53 -14.98 -13.40 -3.40
C LYS A 53 -13.71 -13.58 -2.57
N TYR A 54 -12.83 -12.58 -2.54
CA TYR A 54 -11.63 -12.61 -1.71
C TYR A 54 -11.98 -12.71 -0.22
N GLU A 55 -12.94 -11.91 0.27
CA GLU A 55 -13.38 -11.95 1.66
C GLU A 55 -14.02 -13.30 2.04
N GLU A 56 -14.76 -13.92 1.12
CA GLU A 56 -15.33 -15.25 1.32
C GLU A 56 -14.25 -16.32 1.43
N GLU A 57 -13.30 -16.34 0.51
CA GLU A 57 -12.18 -17.29 0.53
C GLU A 57 -11.26 -17.07 1.75
N TYR A 58 -11.04 -15.82 2.14
CA TYR A 58 -10.29 -15.50 3.34
C TYR A 58 -10.97 -16.06 4.61
N LYS A 59 -12.29 -15.91 4.73
CA LYS A 59 -13.06 -16.53 5.82
C LYS A 59 -13.02 -18.07 5.79
N ASN A 60 -13.01 -18.66 4.62
CA ASN A 60 -12.91 -20.11 4.47
C ASN A 60 -11.52 -20.60 4.90
N LEU A 61 -10.48 -19.88 4.54
CA LEU A 61 -9.11 -20.13 4.99
C LEU A 61 -8.99 -20.04 6.52
N GLU A 62 -9.51 -18.97 7.14
CA GLU A 62 -9.50 -18.78 8.59
C GLU A 62 -10.21 -19.92 9.34
N LYS A 63 -11.35 -20.36 8.80
CA LYS A 63 -12.08 -21.53 9.35
C LYS A 63 -11.24 -22.82 9.24
N ALA A 64 -10.59 -23.03 8.10
CA ALA A 64 -9.76 -24.21 7.88
C ALA A 64 -8.54 -24.23 8.82
N GLU A 65 -7.88 -23.07 9.00
CA GLU A 65 -6.75 -22.90 9.94
C GLU A 65 -7.19 -23.14 11.40
N THR A 66 -8.33 -22.58 11.82
CA THR A 66 -8.89 -22.79 13.15
C THR A 66 -9.22 -24.28 13.39
N LYS A 67 -9.78 -24.95 12.39
CA LYS A 67 -10.07 -26.38 12.46
C LYS A 67 -8.78 -27.21 12.57
N LEU A 68 -7.78 -26.87 11.77
CA LEU A 68 -6.46 -27.52 11.81
C LEU A 68 -5.79 -27.37 13.18
N GLU A 69 -5.79 -26.15 13.75
CA GLU A 69 -5.23 -25.88 15.06
C GLU A 69 -5.97 -26.63 16.17
N THR A 70 -7.30 -26.72 16.05
CA THR A 70 -8.11 -27.50 16.99
C THR A 70 -7.79 -28.99 16.91
N GLN A 71 -7.65 -29.54 15.71
CA GLN A 71 -7.27 -30.94 15.52
C GLN A 71 -5.87 -31.23 16.03
N ARG A 72 -4.91 -30.33 15.80
CA ARG A 72 -3.55 -30.42 16.37
C ARG A 72 -3.57 -30.46 17.88
N LYS A 73 -4.31 -29.55 18.52
CA LYS A 73 -4.46 -29.54 19.99
C LYS A 73 -5.06 -30.85 20.54
N LEU A 74 -6.06 -31.39 19.87
CA LEU A 74 -6.68 -32.66 20.27
C LEU A 74 -5.71 -33.84 20.10
N ALA A 75 -4.92 -33.86 19.03
CA ALA A 75 -3.94 -34.90 18.76
C ALA A 75 -2.76 -34.87 19.75
N THR A 76 -2.34 -33.66 20.19
CA THR A 76 -1.17 -33.47 21.07
C THR A 76 -1.50 -33.51 22.56
N SER A 77 -2.79 -33.54 22.95
CA SER A 77 -3.22 -33.45 24.35
C SER A 77 -2.83 -34.64 25.25
N LYS A 78 -2.25 -35.70 24.67
CA LYS A 78 -1.96 -36.95 25.41
C LYS A 78 -0.47 -37.28 25.56
N ASP A 79 0.43 -36.43 25.02
CA ASP A 79 1.86 -36.71 25.03
C ASP A 79 2.67 -35.42 25.19
N ASP A 80 3.54 -35.37 26.19
CA ASP A 80 4.35 -34.17 26.52
C ASP A 80 5.30 -33.78 25.38
N THR A 81 5.87 -34.73 24.68
CA THR A 81 6.75 -34.49 23.52
C THR A 81 5.99 -33.79 22.39
N SER A 82 4.76 -34.21 22.16
CA SER A 82 3.88 -33.59 21.15
C SER A 82 3.49 -32.15 21.53
N LEU A 83 3.34 -31.84 22.82
CA LEU A 83 3.09 -30.48 23.28
C LEU A 83 4.29 -29.56 23.10
N GLU A 84 5.52 -30.08 23.29
CA GLU A 84 6.75 -29.32 23.08
C GLU A 84 6.92 -28.97 21.58
N LEU A 85 6.76 -29.97 20.69
CA LEU A 85 6.79 -29.77 19.24
C LEU A 85 5.73 -28.78 18.76
N GLN A 86 4.55 -28.77 19.35
CA GLN A 86 3.50 -27.78 19.02
C GLN A 86 3.91 -26.36 19.42
N LYS A 87 4.55 -26.16 20.58
CA LYS A 87 5.09 -24.86 20.99
C LYS A 87 6.18 -24.39 20.05
N GLU A 88 7.09 -25.27 19.68
CA GLU A 88 8.16 -24.97 18.74
C GLU A 88 7.59 -24.58 17.36
N LEU A 89 6.63 -25.34 16.84
CA LEU A 89 5.94 -25.05 15.59
C LEU A 89 5.28 -23.65 15.63
N LYS A 90 4.61 -23.30 16.72
CA LYS A 90 4.01 -21.99 16.89
C LYS A 90 5.05 -20.87 16.87
N THR A 91 6.18 -21.08 17.55
CA THR A 91 7.30 -20.12 17.58
C THR A 91 7.86 -19.94 16.15
N LEU A 92 8.12 -21.03 15.44
CA LEU A 92 8.61 -20.99 14.07
C LEU A 92 7.62 -20.28 13.11
N ASN A 93 6.32 -20.59 13.21
CA ASN A 93 5.28 -19.92 12.43
C ASN A 93 5.20 -18.41 12.74
N SER A 94 5.43 -18.01 13.98
CA SER A 94 5.51 -16.59 14.35
C SER A 94 6.72 -15.90 13.71
N LEU A 95 7.89 -16.53 13.73
CA LEU A 95 9.14 -16.00 13.17
C LEU A 95 9.09 -15.92 11.63
N THR A 96 8.49 -16.91 10.99
CA THR A 96 8.32 -16.92 9.51
C THR A 96 7.21 -15.99 9.03
N GLY A 97 6.36 -15.46 9.93
CA GLY A 97 5.22 -14.63 9.57
C GLY A 97 3.98 -15.40 9.12
N ALA A 98 3.93 -16.73 9.34
CA ALA A 98 2.82 -17.59 8.92
C ALA A 98 1.55 -17.43 9.77
N ILE A 99 1.63 -16.76 10.92
CA ILE A 99 0.51 -16.50 11.83
C ILE A 99 0.44 -15.03 12.23
N ASP A 100 -0.76 -14.59 12.62
CA ASP A 100 -0.96 -13.29 13.26
C ASP A 100 -0.24 -13.22 14.60
N VAL A 101 0.36 -12.08 14.88
CA VAL A 101 1.04 -11.83 16.15
C VAL A 101 0.47 -10.59 16.82
N LYS A 102 0.41 -10.63 18.17
CA LYS A 102 -0.05 -9.52 18.99
C LYS A 102 0.95 -9.27 20.10
N GLY A 103 1.23 -7.99 20.35
CA GLY A 103 2.18 -7.61 21.39
C GLY A 103 2.21 -6.12 21.63
N LYS A 104 3.05 -5.73 22.59
CA LYS A 104 3.42 -4.33 22.83
C LYS A 104 4.46 -3.87 21.81
N GLY A 105 4.53 -2.58 21.55
CA GLY A 105 5.52 -2.04 20.63
C GLY A 105 5.26 -0.59 20.29
N ILE A 106 5.56 -0.22 19.06
CA ILE A 106 5.33 1.13 18.54
C ILE A 106 4.55 1.10 17.22
N VAL A 107 3.88 2.20 16.96
CA VAL A 107 3.35 2.56 15.64
C VAL A 107 4.07 3.83 15.20
N LEU A 108 4.87 3.72 14.16
CA LEU A 108 5.56 4.83 13.49
C LEU A 108 4.76 5.17 12.24
N THR A 109 4.39 6.43 12.10
CA THR A 109 3.78 6.94 10.86
C THR A 109 4.76 7.90 10.22
N VAL A 110 5.09 7.68 8.96
CA VAL A 110 5.90 8.57 8.13
C VAL A 110 5.10 9.02 6.92
N ALA A 111 5.19 10.29 6.57
CA ALA A 111 4.41 10.87 5.50
C ALA A 111 5.20 11.86 4.66
N ASP A 112 4.86 11.92 3.38
CA ASP A 112 5.42 12.89 2.45
C ASP A 112 5.14 14.33 2.89
N ASN A 113 6.02 15.24 2.53
CA ASN A 113 5.81 16.66 2.78
C ASN A 113 4.87 17.27 1.73
N LYS A 114 3.58 17.37 2.08
CA LYS A 114 2.54 17.93 1.20
C LYS A 114 2.64 19.42 0.94
N ASN A 115 3.47 20.14 1.70
CA ASN A 115 3.62 21.58 1.59
C ASN A 115 4.66 22.00 0.54
N VAL A 116 5.35 21.03 -0.05
CA VAL A 116 6.34 21.28 -1.09
C VAL A 116 5.67 21.32 -2.46
N THR A 117 5.82 22.44 -3.13
CA THR A 117 5.34 22.67 -4.50
C THR A 117 6.53 23.03 -5.39
N ASN A 118 6.39 22.87 -6.70
CA ASN A 118 7.41 23.30 -7.68
C ASN A 118 7.92 24.75 -7.50
N LYS A 119 7.15 25.60 -6.78
CA LYS A 119 7.53 26.99 -6.50
C LYS A 119 8.43 27.14 -5.28
N ASN A 120 8.42 26.15 -4.37
CA ASN A 120 9.17 26.20 -3.11
C ASN A 120 10.48 25.39 -3.18
N VAL A 121 10.60 24.54 -4.21
CA VAL A 121 11.84 23.81 -4.48
C VAL A 121 12.81 24.76 -5.19
N GLY A 122 13.96 25.03 -4.59
CA GLY A 122 14.99 25.91 -5.18
C GLY A 122 15.46 25.41 -6.54
N LEU A 123 16.20 26.25 -7.28
CA LEU A 123 16.66 25.98 -8.66
C LEU A 123 17.40 24.63 -8.86
N LEU A 124 17.87 23.99 -7.78
CA LEU A 124 18.62 22.73 -7.79
C LEU A 124 17.93 21.61 -7.01
N GLY A 125 16.76 21.86 -6.40
CA GLY A 125 16.04 20.86 -5.61
C GLY A 125 15.11 20.02 -6.49
N ASN A 126 14.94 18.74 -6.13
CA ASN A 126 13.99 17.83 -6.77
C ASN A 126 12.81 17.59 -5.82
N ILE A 127 11.58 17.59 -6.35
CA ILE A 127 10.38 17.24 -5.57
C ILE A 127 10.50 15.84 -4.99
N SER A 128 11.18 14.93 -5.68
CA SER A 128 11.45 13.58 -5.21
C SER A 128 12.08 13.54 -3.82
N ASP A 129 12.91 14.51 -3.48
CA ASP A 129 13.64 14.56 -2.18
C ASP A 129 12.68 14.79 -0.98
N TYR A 130 11.43 15.13 -1.25
CA TYR A 130 10.38 15.38 -0.25
C TYR A 130 9.30 14.28 -0.24
N LEU A 131 9.55 13.19 -0.94
CA LEU A 131 8.73 11.97 -0.95
C LEU A 131 9.50 10.85 -0.24
N ILE A 132 8.75 9.95 0.37
CA ILE A 132 9.32 8.74 0.98
C ILE A 132 9.57 7.71 -0.11
N HIS A 133 10.79 7.19 -0.14
CA HIS A 133 11.24 6.17 -1.07
C HIS A 133 11.33 4.78 -0.43
N ASP A 134 11.48 3.76 -1.26
CA ASP A 134 11.73 2.38 -0.83
C ASP A 134 12.99 2.25 0.03
N THR A 135 14.05 3.02 -0.29
CA THR A 135 15.30 3.07 0.48
C THR A 135 15.09 3.57 1.91
N ASP A 136 14.18 4.52 2.12
CA ASP A 136 13.85 5.07 3.43
C ASP A 136 13.11 4.03 4.27
N LEU A 137 12.10 3.37 3.67
CA LEU A 137 11.38 2.28 4.32
C LEU A 137 12.29 1.10 4.64
N LEU A 138 13.20 0.74 3.74
CA LEU A 138 14.22 -0.29 3.98
C LEU A 138 15.16 0.10 5.12
N GLY A 139 15.59 1.38 5.19
CA GLY A 139 16.40 1.92 6.28
C GLY A 139 15.68 1.74 7.63
N LEU A 140 14.43 2.19 7.72
CA LEU A 140 13.60 2.05 8.93
C LEU A 140 13.38 0.59 9.32
N VAL A 141 13.09 -0.30 8.36
CA VAL A 141 12.93 -1.74 8.60
C VAL A 141 14.22 -2.35 9.15
N ASN A 142 15.38 -1.97 8.59
CA ASN A 142 16.67 -2.48 9.06
C ASN A 142 17.01 -1.98 10.48
N GLU A 143 16.70 -0.73 10.80
CA GLU A 143 16.87 -0.19 12.16
C GLU A 143 15.97 -0.93 13.17
N LEU A 144 14.72 -1.18 12.80
CA LEU A 144 13.79 -1.97 13.61
C LEU A 144 14.28 -3.39 13.81
N LYS A 145 14.76 -4.08 12.76
CA LYS A 145 15.35 -5.42 12.87
C LYS A 145 16.57 -5.43 13.79
N ASN A 146 17.44 -4.44 13.67
CA ASN A 146 18.61 -4.29 14.54
C ASN A 146 18.22 -4.00 16.00
N ALA A 147 17.08 -3.36 16.25
CA ALA A 147 16.52 -3.16 17.58
C ALA A 147 15.94 -4.44 18.20
N GLY A 148 15.93 -5.57 17.47
CA GLY A 148 15.43 -6.85 17.95
C GLY A 148 13.91 -6.93 18.00
N VAL A 149 13.20 -6.31 17.06
CA VAL A 149 11.73 -6.46 16.97
C VAL A 149 11.35 -7.88 16.55
N GLU A 150 10.23 -8.36 17.09
CA GLU A 150 9.68 -9.69 16.83
C GLU A 150 8.87 -9.74 15.54
N ALA A 151 8.22 -8.63 15.18
CA ALA A 151 7.41 -8.53 13.97
C ALA A 151 7.30 -7.08 13.50
N ILE A 152 7.25 -6.91 12.17
CA ILE A 152 7.08 -5.62 11.50
C ILE A 152 5.97 -5.74 10.45
N SER A 153 5.17 -4.70 10.30
CA SER A 153 4.33 -4.50 9.10
C SER A 153 4.36 -3.05 8.65
N ILE A 154 4.13 -2.81 7.36
CA ILE A 154 3.95 -1.48 6.76
C ILE A 154 2.59 -1.48 6.07
N ASN A 155 1.67 -0.60 6.48
CA ASN A 155 0.30 -0.52 5.98
C ASN A 155 -0.39 -1.90 5.94
N ASP A 156 -0.25 -2.65 7.05
CA ASP A 156 -0.75 -4.01 7.27
C ASP A 156 -0.06 -5.12 6.43
N GLU A 157 0.88 -4.78 5.53
CA GLU A 157 1.72 -5.75 4.84
C GLU A 157 2.82 -6.28 5.78
N ARG A 158 2.80 -7.58 6.07
CA ARG A 158 3.79 -8.24 6.94
C ARG A 158 5.17 -8.22 6.28
N ILE A 159 6.18 -7.78 7.02
CA ILE A 159 7.58 -7.81 6.61
C ILE A 159 8.22 -9.12 7.07
N ILE A 160 8.68 -9.92 6.13
CA ILE A 160 9.43 -11.17 6.33
C ILE A 160 10.78 -11.09 5.61
N ASN A 161 11.55 -12.15 5.66
CA ASN A 161 12.89 -12.15 5.05
C ASN A 161 12.86 -12.04 3.52
N SER A 162 11.83 -12.59 2.88
CA SER A 162 11.63 -12.52 1.43
C SER A 162 10.81 -11.31 0.96
N THR A 163 10.42 -10.39 1.86
CA THR A 163 9.68 -9.17 1.50
C THR A 163 10.48 -8.30 0.55
N SER A 164 9.87 -7.96 -0.59
CA SER A 164 10.36 -6.92 -1.49
C SER A 164 9.74 -5.58 -1.17
N ILE A 165 10.55 -4.52 -1.17
CA ILE A 165 10.11 -3.13 -1.06
C ILE A 165 10.76 -2.40 -2.23
N THR A 166 9.97 -1.87 -3.17
CA THR A 166 10.48 -1.22 -4.40
C THR A 166 9.58 -0.06 -4.80
N CYS A 167 10.16 1.01 -5.36
CA CYS A 167 9.40 2.12 -5.92
C CYS A 167 8.77 1.75 -7.29
N ASP A 168 7.52 2.14 -7.49
CA ASP A 168 6.79 2.09 -8.77
C ASP A 168 6.15 3.47 -9.04
N GLY A 169 6.95 4.39 -9.56
CA GLY A 169 6.56 5.80 -9.73
C GLY A 169 6.32 6.50 -8.37
N ASN A 170 5.10 6.94 -8.13
CA ASN A 170 4.71 7.67 -6.90
C ASN A 170 4.18 6.75 -5.79
N VAL A 171 4.29 5.45 -5.93
CA VAL A 171 3.85 4.47 -4.94
C VAL A 171 4.98 3.49 -4.65
N VAL A 172 4.95 2.87 -3.48
CA VAL A 172 5.87 1.80 -3.11
C VAL A 172 5.15 0.47 -3.21
N LEU A 173 5.79 -0.51 -3.82
CA LEU A 173 5.33 -1.90 -3.83
C LEU A 173 5.92 -2.62 -2.63
N ILE A 174 5.07 -3.16 -1.78
CA ILE A 174 5.46 -4.03 -0.65
C ILE A 174 4.80 -5.38 -0.89
N ASN A 175 5.60 -6.43 -1.03
CA ASN A 175 5.11 -7.76 -1.39
C ASN A 175 4.26 -7.78 -2.67
N GLY A 176 4.52 -6.87 -3.62
CA GLY A 176 3.73 -6.70 -4.85
C GLY A 176 2.46 -5.86 -4.69
N ASN A 177 2.08 -5.47 -3.47
CA ASN A 177 0.92 -4.60 -3.20
C ASN A 177 1.33 -3.13 -3.22
N LYS A 178 0.53 -2.30 -3.91
CA LYS A 178 0.76 -0.86 -4.01
C LYS A 178 0.37 -0.15 -2.72
N VAL A 179 1.33 0.53 -2.12
CA VAL A 179 1.17 1.32 -0.90
C VAL A 179 1.61 2.76 -1.18
N SER A 180 0.92 3.72 -0.62
CA SER A 180 1.24 5.14 -0.73
C SER A 180 1.29 5.82 0.63
N SER A 181 1.92 6.98 0.69
CA SER A 181 1.96 7.83 1.89
C SER A 181 0.53 8.19 2.37
N PRO A 182 0.26 8.18 3.70
CA PRO A 182 1.22 7.93 4.78
C PRO A 182 1.54 6.43 4.95
N PHE A 183 2.79 6.14 5.34
CA PHE A 183 3.24 4.80 5.66
C PHE A 183 3.12 4.56 7.18
N VAL A 184 2.29 3.60 7.56
CA VAL A 184 2.06 3.21 8.96
C VAL A 184 2.87 1.95 9.25
N ILE A 185 3.97 2.09 9.98
CA ILE A 185 4.88 1.01 10.34
C ILE A 185 4.54 0.56 11.75
N LYS A 186 4.11 -0.69 11.90
CA LYS A 186 3.86 -1.32 13.19
C LYS A 186 5.03 -2.24 13.53
N ALA A 187 5.55 -2.14 14.76
CA ALA A 187 6.65 -2.97 15.24
C ALA A 187 6.32 -3.51 16.62
N ILE A 188 6.39 -4.83 16.78
CA ILE A 188 6.18 -5.52 18.08
C ILE A 188 7.54 -5.79 18.69
N GLY A 189 7.72 -5.40 19.95
CA GLY A 189 8.96 -5.57 20.72
C GLY A 189 9.05 -4.63 21.92
N SER A 190 10.26 -4.46 22.46
CA SER A 190 10.52 -3.50 23.53
C SER A 190 10.43 -2.07 22.99
N SER A 191 9.39 -1.33 23.36
CA SER A 191 9.17 0.05 22.88
C SER A 191 10.35 0.96 23.20
N GLU A 192 11.04 0.77 24.32
CA GLU A 192 12.20 1.60 24.71
C GLU A 192 13.40 1.33 23.80
N THR A 193 13.68 0.06 23.53
CA THR A 193 14.79 -0.34 22.65
C THR A 193 14.54 0.14 21.22
N ILE A 194 13.30 0.01 20.74
CA ILE A 194 12.89 0.45 19.40
C ILE A 194 13.03 1.97 19.27
N LEU A 195 12.55 2.73 20.25
CA LEU A 195 12.69 4.20 20.25
C LEU A 195 14.16 4.63 20.26
N GLY A 196 14.98 4.01 21.11
CA GLY A 196 16.41 4.30 21.16
C GLY A 196 17.12 4.03 19.82
N ALA A 197 16.72 3.02 19.08
CA ALA A 197 17.26 2.71 17.77
C ALA A 197 16.82 3.73 16.69
N LEU A 198 15.53 4.07 16.66
CA LEU A 198 14.98 5.00 15.66
C LEU A 198 15.42 6.47 15.89
N GLN A 199 15.59 6.87 17.16
CA GLN A 199 15.95 8.24 17.54
C GLN A 199 17.46 8.45 17.70
N ARG A 200 18.26 7.48 17.24
CA ARG A 200 19.73 7.60 17.30
C ARG A 200 20.23 8.71 16.35
N PRO A 201 21.25 9.48 16.74
CA PRO A 201 21.89 10.44 15.84
C PRO A 201 22.44 9.78 14.57
N GLY A 202 22.21 10.39 13.41
CA GLY A 202 22.57 9.86 12.09
C GLY A 202 21.68 8.69 11.63
N GLY A 203 20.52 8.49 12.25
CA GLY A 203 19.56 7.46 11.87
C GLY A 203 18.67 7.87 10.69
N THR A 204 17.95 6.90 10.12
CA THR A 204 17.03 7.14 8.99
C THR A 204 15.95 8.15 9.34
N LEU A 205 15.42 8.11 10.58
CA LEU A 205 14.35 9.01 10.99
C LEU A 205 14.83 10.48 11.06
N GLU A 206 16.04 10.74 11.54
CA GLU A 206 16.64 12.07 11.55
C GLU A 206 16.84 12.60 10.12
N ALA A 207 17.33 11.75 9.22
CA ALA A 207 17.48 12.12 7.80
C ALA A 207 16.12 12.46 7.13
N LEU A 208 15.04 11.76 7.48
CA LEU A 208 13.69 12.06 7.01
C LEU A 208 13.19 13.40 7.56
N ASP A 209 13.41 13.68 8.84
CA ASP A 209 13.05 14.95 9.48
C ASP A 209 13.82 16.13 8.87
N ASP A 210 15.11 15.97 8.55
CA ASP A 210 15.95 16.96 7.87
C ASP A 210 15.42 17.30 6.46
N CYS A 211 14.84 16.31 5.75
CA CYS A 211 14.15 16.53 4.48
C CYS A 211 12.73 17.13 4.66
N GLY A 212 12.30 17.37 5.89
CA GLY A 212 10.98 17.93 6.20
C GLY A 212 9.83 16.93 5.99
N LEU A 213 10.14 15.63 5.98
CA LEU A 213 9.14 14.56 5.96
C LEU A 213 8.51 14.44 7.36
N VAL A 214 7.20 14.20 7.40
CA VAL A 214 6.47 14.18 8.67
C VAL A 214 6.59 12.81 9.31
N SER A 215 7.08 12.77 10.56
CA SER A 215 7.12 11.53 11.35
C SER A 215 6.35 11.66 12.67
N SER A 216 5.76 10.57 13.11
CA SER A 216 5.16 10.45 14.45
C SER A 216 5.29 9.03 15.00
N ILE A 217 5.64 8.91 16.28
CA ILE A 217 5.80 7.62 16.97
C ILE A 217 4.85 7.55 18.15
N VAL A 218 4.08 6.48 18.23
CA VAL A 218 3.16 6.20 19.34
C VAL A 218 3.45 4.81 19.93
N LYS A 219 3.68 4.75 21.24
CA LYS A 219 3.77 3.47 21.98
C LYS A 219 2.38 2.86 22.13
N GLN A 220 2.25 1.58 21.89
CA GLN A 220 1.00 0.86 22.07
C GLN A 220 1.25 -0.50 22.74
N ASN A 221 0.35 -0.87 23.67
CA ASN A 221 0.45 -2.14 24.43
C ASN A 221 -0.22 -3.31 23.68
N ASN A 222 -1.02 -3.06 22.68
CA ASN A 222 -1.74 -4.09 21.93
C ASN A 222 -1.75 -3.76 20.43
N ILE A 223 -0.67 -4.15 19.76
CA ILE A 223 -0.51 -4.03 18.32
C ILE A 223 -0.80 -5.40 17.73
N THR A 224 -1.66 -5.44 16.73
CA THR A 224 -1.87 -6.64 15.91
C THR A 224 -1.13 -6.47 14.59
N ILE A 225 -0.31 -7.44 14.24
CA ILE A 225 0.34 -7.56 12.95
C ILE A 225 -0.13 -8.88 12.33
N TYR A 226 -0.77 -8.78 11.18
CA TYR A 226 -1.35 -9.93 10.48
C TYR A 226 -0.26 -10.81 9.87
N LYS A 227 -0.63 -12.05 9.58
CA LYS A 227 0.24 -12.99 8.87
C LYS A 227 0.60 -12.48 7.47
N TYR A 228 1.66 -13.01 6.92
CA TYR A 228 2.04 -12.76 5.54
C TYR A 228 1.00 -13.34 4.59
N ASN A 229 0.54 -12.56 3.61
CA ASN A 229 -0.52 -12.95 2.67
C ASN A 229 0.00 -13.63 1.40
N GLY A 230 1.32 -13.70 1.20
CA GLY A 230 1.93 -14.37 0.07
C GLY A 230 2.30 -15.83 0.35
N ILE A 231 2.95 -16.46 -0.63
CA ILE A 231 3.48 -17.82 -0.47
C ILE A 231 4.81 -17.71 0.29
N ILE A 232 4.94 -18.45 1.38
CA ILE A 232 6.19 -18.61 2.13
C ILE A 232 6.86 -19.86 1.52
N GLU A 233 7.89 -19.64 0.71
CA GLU A 233 8.75 -20.70 0.15
C GLU A 233 9.86 -21.11 1.12
#